data_222421df063bb5beec2d0313083b2071
#
_entry.id   222421df063bb5beec2d0313083b2071
#
_cell.length_a   1.000
_cell.length_b   1.000
_cell.length_c   1.000
_cell.angle_alpha   90.00
_cell.angle_beta   90.00
_cell.angle_gamma   90.00
#
_symmetry.space_group_name_H-M   'P 1'
#
loop_
_entity.id
_entity.type
_entity.pdbx_description
1 polymer ?
#
loop_
_entity_poly.entity_id
_entity_poly.type
_entity_poly.pdbx_seq_one_letter_code
_entity_poly.pdbx_strand_id
1 'polypeptide(L)'
;LHLTNNFLGYILPTLVSPFYIILTKTYVESIPRELQDAAEVDGAGTLKVFFSIILPIIKPILATVAIFAAVGQWNSFQDTLLLVTDTKLYTLQFILYQYINQASSLATIVSSGTSSEAIQQMLATTQTATSIRMTVTILVVTPILLVYPFFQRFFVKGIMIGAVKG
;
A
#
# COMPACT_ATOMS: atom_id res chain seq x y z
N LEU A 1 -6.92 -14.27 19.02
CA LEU A 1 -6.65 -14.29 17.59
C LEU A 1 -5.18 -14.68 17.40
N HIS A 2 -4.87 -15.90 16.96
CA HIS A 2 -3.49 -16.31 16.67
C HIS A 2 -3.05 -15.65 15.35
N LEU A 3 -2.60 -14.40 15.41
CA LEU A 3 -2.17 -13.62 14.24
C LEU A 3 -0.67 -13.80 13.92
N THR A 4 0.11 -14.31 14.87
CA THR A 4 1.53 -14.61 14.64
C THR A 4 1.69 -15.79 13.69
N ASN A 5 2.61 -15.67 12.73
CA ASN A 5 2.85 -16.67 11.69
C ASN A 5 1.58 -17.07 10.90
N ASN A 6 0.70 -16.12 10.67
CA ASN A 6 -0.54 -16.35 9.94
C ASN A 6 -0.75 -15.22 8.91
N PHE A 7 -1.22 -15.59 7.71
CA PHE A 7 -1.52 -14.64 6.64
C PHE A 7 -2.56 -13.59 7.06
N LEU A 8 -3.48 -13.94 7.97
CA LEU A 8 -4.46 -12.99 8.53
C LEU A 8 -3.80 -11.85 9.32
N GLY A 9 -2.57 -12.04 9.81
CA GLY A 9 -1.79 -10.99 10.45
C GLY A 9 -1.43 -9.82 9.53
N TYR A 10 -1.44 -10.03 8.21
CA TYR A 10 -1.26 -8.98 7.21
C TYR A 10 -2.54 -8.23 6.86
N ILE A 11 -3.69 -8.85 7.05
CA ILE A 11 -4.99 -8.30 6.62
C ILE A 11 -5.69 -7.60 7.77
N LEU A 12 -5.84 -8.26 8.90
CA LEU A 12 -6.70 -7.78 9.99
C LEU A 12 -6.26 -6.44 10.61
N PRO A 13 -4.96 -6.19 10.87
CA PRO A 13 -4.51 -4.91 11.44
C PRO A 13 -4.76 -3.72 10.50
N THR A 14 -4.72 -3.95 9.20
CA THR A 14 -4.84 -2.91 8.17
C THR A 14 -6.21 -2.83 7.52
N LEU A 15 -7.14 -3.70 7.91
CA LEU A 15 -8.48 -3.82 7.30
C LEU A 15 -9.29 -2.52 7.41
N VAL A 16 -9.13 -1.79 8.51
CA VAL A 16 -9.85 -0.55 8.76
C VAL A 16 -8.87 0.60 8.99
N SER A 17 -8.90 1.58 8.10
CA SER A 17 -8.11 2.80 8.21
C SER A 17 -9.04 4.00 8.44
N PRO A 18 -8.90 4.73 9.57
CA PRO A 18 -9.68 5.95 9.81
C PRO A 18 -9.54 6.98 8.70
N PHE A 19 -8.35 7.08 8.11
CA PHE A 19 -8.10 7.99 6.99
C PHE A 19 -8.97 7.65 5.77
N TYR A 20 -9.07 6.38 5.38
CA TYR A 20 -9.90 5.97 4.24
C TYR A 20 -11.39 6.10 4.51
N ILE A 21 -11.81 5.90 5.78
CA ILE A 21 -13.20 6.13 6.18
C ILE A 21 -13.56 7.60 6.02
N ILE A 22 -12.74 8.51 6.58
CA ILE A 22 -12.98 9.95 6.49
C ILE A 22 -12.98 10.41 5.04
N LEU A 23 -12.01 9.98 4.25
CA LEU A 23 -11.90 10.32 2.83
C LEU A 23 -13.14 9.90 2.05
N THR A 24 -13.60 8.67 2.23
CA THR A 24 -14.81 8.15 1.56
C THR A 24 -16.05 8.88 2.05
N LYS A 25 -16.17 9.12 3.36
CA LYS A 25 -17.29 9.87 3.96
C LYS A 25 -17.39 11.27 3.36
N THR A 26 -16.31 12.03 3.35
CA THR A 26 -16.30 13.40 2.78
C THR A 26 -16.71 13.41 1.32
N TYR A 27 -16.29 12.41 0.54
CA TYR A 27 -16.70 12.28 -0.85
C TYR A 27 -18.21 11.99 -0.98
N VAL A 28 -18.76 11.08 -0.16
CA VAL A 28 -20.18 10.77 -0.14
C VAL A 28 -21.00 12.00 0.26
N GLU A 29 -20.55 12.76 1.25
CA GLU A 29 -21.21 14.00 1.70
C GLU A 29 -21.20 15.12 0.64
N SER A 30 -20.30 15.04 -0.34
CA SER A 30 -20.27 15.99 -1.46
C SER A 30 -21.29 15.69 -2.56
N ILE A 31 -21.97 14.54 -2.50
CA ILE A 31 -23.01 14.17 -3.47
C ILE A 31 -24.28 15.00 -3.18
N PRO A 32 -24.88 15.64 -4.20
CA PRO A 32 -26.13 16.37 -4.01
C PRO A 32 -27.24 15.47 -3.47
N ARG A 33 -27.93 15.94 -2.43
CA ARG A 33 -29.02 15.18 -1.78
C ARG A 33 -30.23 15.01 -2.70
N GLU A 34 -30.41 15.90 -3.63
CA GLU A 34 -31.49 15.86 -4.61
C GLU A 34 -31.57 14.56 -5.40
N LEU A 35 -30.42 13.90 -5.61
CA LEU A 35 -30.35 12.58 -6.26
C LEU A 35 -30.97 11.46 -5.39
N GLN A 36 -30.81 11.57 -4.09
CA GLN A 36 -31.38 10.62 -3.13
C GLN A 36 -32.89 10.89 -2.98
N ASP A 37 -33.25 12.16 -2.78
CA ASP A 37 -34.63 12.60 -2.60
C ASP A 37 -35.49 12.23 -3.81
N ALA A 38 -35.00 12.44 -5.02
CA ALA A 38 -35.68 12.04 -6.24
C ALA A 38 -35.95 10.53 -6.31
N ALA A 39 -34.97 9.73 -5.95
CA ALA A 39 -35.14 8.27 -5.95
C ALA A 39 -36.12 7.79 -4.85
N GLU A 40 -36.14 8.44 -3.70
CA GLU A 40 -37.09 8.14 -2.62
C GLU A 40 -38.54 8.48 -3.05
N VAL A 41 -38.74 9.60 -3.74
CA VAL A 41 -40.04 9.98 -4.31
C VAL A 41 -40.52 8.93 -5.34
N ASP A 42 -39.56 8.36 -6.12
CA ASP A 42 -39.82 7.23 -7.04
C ASP A 42 -40.06 5.88 -6.34
N GLY A 43 -40.10 5.87 -5.00
CA GLY A 43 -40.37 4.66 -4.21
C GLY A 43 -39.16 3.73 -4.06
N ALA A 44 -37.92 4.21 -4.30
CA ALA A 44 -36.75 3.41 -4.08
C ALA A 44 -36.43 3.34 -2.59
N GLY A 45 -36.32 2.11 -2.06
CA GLY A 45 -35.83 1.91 -0.69
C GLY A 45 -34.32 2.20 -0.56
N THR A 46 -33.86 2.47 0.68
CA THR A 46 -32.49 2.88 1.01
C THR A 46 -31.40 1.99 0.38
N LEU A 47 -31.57 0.67 0.38
CA LEU A 47 -30.62 -0.24 -0.25
C LEU A 47 -30.54 -0.07 -1.77
N LYS A 48 -31.70 0.17 -2.42
CA LYS A 48 -31.75 0.42 -3.86
C LYS A 48 -31.05 1.74 -4.21
N VAL A 49 -31.30 2.79 -3.43
CA VAL A 49 -30.59 4.08 -3.56
C VAL A 49 -29.08 3.88 -3.41
N PHE A 50 -28.65 3.15 -2.41
CA PHE A 50 -27.22 2.88 -2.19
C PHE A 50 -26.59 2.16 -3.38
N PHE A 51 -27.11 1.02 -3.80
CA PHE A 51 -26.48 0.20 -4.83
C PHE A 51 -26.62 0.78 -6.25
N SER A 52 -27.74 1.46 -6.54
CA SER A 52 -28.03 1.95 -7.89
C SER A 52 -27.59 3.39 -8.15
N ILE A 53 -27.44 4.21 -7.10
CA ILE A 53 -27.11 5.62 -7.24
C ILE A 53 -25.78 5.94 -6.56
N ILE A 54 -25.68 5.73 -5.24
CA ILE A 54 -24.51 6.16 -4.47
C ILE A 54 -23.27 5.37 -4.87
N LEU A 55 -23.34 4.04 -4.86
CA LEU A 55 -22.20 3.18 -5.15
C LEU A 55 -21.57 3.41 -6.54
N PRO A 56 -22.34 3.59 -7.63
CA PRO A 56 -21.79 3.97 -8.92
C PRO A 56 -21.07 5.32 -8.92
N ILE A 57 -21.61 6.31 -8.22
CA ILE A 57 -21.04 7.66 -8.14
C ILE A 57 -19.73 7.65 -7.38
N ILE A 58 -19.61 6.86 -6.29
CA ILE A 58 -18.41 6.80 -5.45
C ILE A 58 -17.35 5.84 -5.98
N LYS A 59 -17.55 5.15 -7.09
CA LYS A 59 -16.54 4.26 -7.70
C LYS A 59 -15.15 4.90 -7.83
N PRO A 60 -15.00 6.17 -8.24
CA PRO A 60 -13.68 6.79 -8.37
C PRO A 60 -12.93 6.87 -7.02
N ILE A 61 -13.63 7.26 -5.95
CA ILE A 61 -13.00 7.34 -4.62
C ILE A 61 -12.67 5.94 -4.08
N LEU A 62 -13.53 4.95 -4.29
CA LEU A 62 -13.25 3.57 -3.91
C LEU A 62 -12.02 3.01 -4.63
N ALA A 63 -11.86 3.32 -5.93
CA ALA A 63 -10.68 2.95 -6.69
C ALA A 63 -9.41 3.63 -6.14
N THR A 64 -9.51 4.89 -5.76
CA THR A 64 -8.40 5.65 -5.13
C THR A 64 -8.00 5.02 -3.80
N VAL A 65 -8.96 4.73 -2.93
CA VAL A 65 -8.71 4.07 -1.64
C VAL A 65 -8.08 2.68 -1.85
N ALA A 66 -8.60 1.91 -2.81
CA ALA A 66 -8.06 0.59 -3.12
C ALA A 66 -6.58 0.65 -3.56
N ILE A 67 -6.21 1.65 -4.37
CA ILE A 67 -4.81 1.84 -4.78
C ILE A 67 -3.93 2.20 -3.59
N PHE A 68 -4.35 3.18 -2.79
CA PHE A 68 -3.56 3.62 -1.63
C PHE A 68 -3.38 2.47 -0.63
N ALA A 69 -4.42 1.69 -0.39
CA ALA A 69 -4.34 0.50 0.45
C ALA A 69 -3.39 -0.55 -0.14
N ALA A 70 -3.51 -0.86 -1.42
CA ALA A 70 -2.67 -1.84 -2.10
C ALA A 70 -1.19 -1.43 -2.13
N VAL A 71 -0.89 -0.17 -2.47
CA VAL A 71 0.49 0.35 -2.47
C VAL A 71 1.03 0.44 -1.04
N GLY A 72 0.22 0.86 -0.07
CA GLY A 72 0.59 0.88 1.34
C GLY A 72 0.96 -0.51 1.83
N GLN A 73 0.13 -1.51 1.57
CA GLN A 73 0.39 -2.90 1.96
C GLN A 73 1.58 -3.51 1.20
N TRP A 74 1.75 -3.19 -0.09
CA TRP A 74 2.93 -3.61 -0.85
C TRP A 74 4.24 -3.11 -0.23
N ASN A 75 4.26 -1.89 0.28
CA ASN A 75 5.44 -1.29 0.89
C ASN A 75 5.60 -1.62 2.38
N SER A 76 4.64 -2.31 3.02
CA SER A 76 4.73 -2.66 4.44
C SER A 76 5.73 -3.80 4.66
N PHE A 77 6.68 -3.57 5.56
CA PHE A 77 7.56 -4.60 6.13
C PHE A 77 7.31 -4.79 7.63
N GLN A 78 6.61 -3.85 8.25
CA GLN A 78 6.42 -3.79 9.71
C GLN A 78 5.59 -4.96 10.22
N ASP A 79 4.54 -5.36 9.47
CA ASP A 79 3.70 -6.49 9.85
C ASP A 79 4.52 -7.79 9.89
N THR A 80 5.40 -7.99 8.91
CA THR A 80 6.32 -9.13 8.90
C THR A 80 7.29 -9.06 10.07
N LEU A 81 7.87 -7.90 10.33
CA LEU A 81 8.85 -7.69 11.41
C LEU A 81 8.27 -8.02 12.80
N LEU A 82 6.98 -7.67 13.01
CA LEU A 82 6.34 -7.78 14.33
C LEU A 82 5.59 -9.10 14.53
N LEU A 83 5.01 -9.67 13.47
CA LEU A 83 4.06 -10.77 13.59
C LEU A 83 4.53 -12.08 12.99
N VAL A 84 5.61 -12.08 12.19
CA VAL A 84 6.01 -13.25 11.41
C VAL A 84 7.45 -13.65 11.68
N THR A 85 7.63 -14.91 12.07
CA THR A 85 8.95 -15.55 12.23
C THR A 85 9.19 -16.66 11.22
N ASP A 86 8.12 -17.17 10.56
CA ASP A 86 8.22 -18.18 9.51
C ASP A 86 8.70 -17.53 8.20
N THR A 87 9.86 -17.95 7.72
CA THR A 87 10.48 -17.45 6.49
C THR A 87 9.63 -17.62 5.24
N LYS A 88 8.70 -18.59 5.24
CA LYS A 88 7.77 -18.84 4.11
C LYS A 88 6.74 -17.72 3.93
N LEU A 89 6.50 -16.96 4.97
CA LEU A 89 5.55 -15.86 4.98
C LEU A 89 6.21 -14.49 4.83
N TYR A 90 7.54 -14.41 4.68
CA TYR A 90 8.24 -13.14 4.56
C TYR A 90 7.81 -12.38 3.31
N THR A 91 7.47 -11.12 3.50
CA THR A 91 7.21 -10.20 2.37
C THR A 91 8.52 -9.80 1.70
N LEU A 92 8.44 -9.46 0.40
CA LEU A 92 9.60 -8.98 -0.35
C LEU A 92 10.22 -7.73 0.30
N GLN A 93 9.39 -6.82 0.81
CA GLN A 93 9.83 -5.61 1.50
C GLN A 93 10.59 -5.91 2.79
N PHE A 94 10.19 -6.95 3.53
CA PHE A 94 10.89 -7.36 4.74
C PHE A 94 12.26 -7.98 4.41
N ILE A 95 12.33 -8.85 3.40
CA ILE A 95 13.59 -9.42 2.93
C ILE A 95 14.55 -8.31 2.51
N LEU A 96 14.03 -7.32 1.79
CA LEU A 96 14.75 -6.13 1.40
C LEU A 96 15.30 -5.35 2.59
N TYR A 97 14.44 -5.08 3.56
CA TYR A 97 14.81 -4.40 4.80
C TYR A 97 15.98 -5.13 5.50
N GLN A 98 15.93 -6.46 5.56
CA GLN A 98 17.01 -7.27 6.13
C GLN A 98 18.33 -7.09 5.35
N TYR A 99 18.31 -7.17 4.02
CA TYR A 99 19.50 -6.98 3.20
C TYR A 99 20.11 -5.58 3.33
N ILE A 100 19.29 -4.54 3.37
CA ILE A 100 19.77 -3.17 3.58
C ILE A 100 20.44 -3.03 4.95
N ASN A 101 19.84 -3.57 6.00
CA ASN A 101 20.41 -3.52 7.35
C ASN A 101 21.71 -4.30 7.45
N GLN A 102 21.80 -5.50 6.87
CA GLN A 102 23.03 -6.27 6.81
C GLN A 102 24.15 -5.51 6.09
N ALA A 103 23.84 -4.94 4.93
CA ALA A 103 24.80 -4.15 4.16
C ALA A 103 25.28 -2.89 4.92
N SER A 104 24.39 -2.24 5.64
CA SER A 104 24.72 -1.07 6.46
C SER A 104 25.59 -1.44 7.67
N SER A 105 25.29 -2.56 8.32
CA SER A 105 26.07 -3.07 9.45
C SER A 105 27.50 -3.43 9.02
N LEU A 106 27.65 -4.10 7.88
CA LEU A 106 28.97 -4.44 7.32
C LEU A 106 29.76 -3.16 6.98
N ALA A 107 29.13 -2.17 6.37
CA ALA A 107 29.78 -0.90 6.06
C ALA A 107 30.28 -0.17 7.33
N THR A 108 29.54 -0.24 8.43
CA THR A 108 29.94 0.33 9.73
C THR A 108 31.13 -0.41 10.33
N ILE A 109 31.15 -1.74 10.28
CA ILE A 109 32.27 -2.56 10.79
C ILE A 109 33.54 -2.26 10.02
N VAL A 110 33.46 -2.12 8.71
CA VAL A 110 34.61 -1.76 7.86
C VAL A 110 35.14 -0.38 8.17
N SER A 111 34.24 0.61 8.35
CA SER A 111 34.64 1.99 8.65
C SER A 111 35.26 2.15 10.06
N SER A 112 34.93 1.24 10.99
CA SER A 112 35.50 1.24 12.35
C SER A 112 36.91 0.66 12.45
N GLY A 113 37.51 0.23 11.34
CA GLY A 113 38.91 -0.24 11.29
C GLY A 113 39.15 -1.61 11.92
N THR A 114 38.10 -2.32 12.34
CA THR A 114 38.18 -3.67 12.96
C THR A 114 38.17 -4.75 11.86
N SER A 115 38.85 -4.51 10.77
CA SER A 115 38.86 -5.44 9.63
C SER A 115 39.86 -6.57 9.83
N SER A 116 39.38 -7.73 10.24
CA SER A 116 40.11 -8.99 10.05
C SER A 116 40.07 -9.39 8.56
N GLU A 117 41.08 -10.13 8.10
CA GLU A 117 41.12 -10.66 6.71
C GLU A 117 39.85 -11.42 6.34
N ALA A 118 39.16 -12.07 7.29
CA ALA A 118 37.88 -12.73 7.09
C ALA A 118 36.77 -11.77 6.69
N ILE A 119 36.74 -10.54 7.21
CA ILE A 119 35.76 -9.51 6.85
C ILE A 119 36.06 -8.98 5.45
N GLN A 120 37.31 -8.79 5.07
CA GLN A 120 37.68 -8.38 3.71
C GLN A 120 37.31 -9.44 2.68
N GLN A 121 37.48 -10.72 2.99
CA GLN A 121 37.08 -11.82 2.11
C GLN A 121 35.54 -11.93 1.98
N MET A 122 34.81 -11.68 3.06
CA MET A 122 33.35 -11.64 3.07
C MET A 122 32.82 -10.45 2.26
N LEU A 123 33.49 -9.30 2.29
CA LEU A 123 33.14 -8.12 1.47
C LEU A 123 33.43 -8.33 -0.01
N ALA A 124 34.46 -9.07 -0.36
CA ALA A 124 34.80 -9.38 -1.76
C ALA A 124 33.77 -10.33 -2.40
N THR A 125 33.08 -11.14 -1.61
CA THR A 125 32.04 -12.10 -2.06
C THR A 125 30.63 -11.58 -1.91
N THR A 126 30.42 -10.55 -1.09
CA THR A 126 29.09 -9.96 -0.88
C THR A 126 28.84 -8.87 -1.89
N GLN A 127 27.70 -8.92 -2.55
CA GLN A 127 27.27 -7.84 -3.44
C GLN A 127 27.32 -6.51 -2.68
N THR A 128 27.85 -5.47 -3.30
CA THR A 128 27.97 -4.15 -2.68
C THR A 128 26.59 -3.69 -2.22
N ALA A 129 26.49 -3.05 -1.05
CA ALA A 129 25.25 -2.49 -0.52
C ALA A 129 24.49 -1.65 -1.56
N THR A 130 25.23 -0.99 -2.44
CA THR A 130 24.68 -0.21 -3.56
C THR A 130 24.02 -1.09 -4.61
N SER A 131 24.61 -2.22 -5.00
CA SER A 131 24.02 -3.14 -5.99
C SER A 131 22.74 -3.76 -5.47
N ILE A 132 22.71 -4.18 -4.20
CA ILE A 132 21.51 -4.69 -3.55
C ILE A 132 20.42 -3.61 -3.55
N ARG A 133 20.74 -2.39 -3.12
CA ARG A 133 19.79 -1.28 -3.09
C ARG A 133 19.20 -0.99 -4.47
N MET A 134 20.01 -0.95 -5.52
CA MET A 134 19.56 -0.72 -6.90
C MET A 134 18.64 -1.82 -7.40
N THR A 135 19.05 -3.09 -7.26
CA THR A 135 18.23 -4.24 -7.68
C THR A 135 16.87 -4.24 -7.00
N VAL A 136 16.88 -3.97 -5.73
CA VAL A 136 15.66 -3.94 -4.93
C VAL A 136 14.75 -2.79 -5.31
N THR A 137 15.30 -1.59 -5.52
CA THR A 137 14.50 -0.46 -6.00
C THR A 137 13.76 -0.83 -7.28
N ILE A 138 14.41 -1.49 -8.22
CA ILE A 138 13.78 -1.96 -9.45
C ILE A 138 12.66 -2.97 -9.15
N LEU A 139 12.92 -3.97 -8.32
CA LEU A 139 11.94 -5.01 -7.96
C LEU A 139 10.70 -4.44 -7.25
N VAL A 140 10.89 -3.45 -6.39
CA VAL A 140 9.81 -2.80 -5.64
C VAL A 140 8.98 -1.87 -6.52
N VAL A 141 9.63 -1.09 -7.38
CA VAL A 141 8.96 -0.07 -8.20
C VAL A 141 8.25 -0.70 -9.41
N THR A 142 8.78 -1.77 -9.98
CA THR A 142 8.23 -2.40 -11.19
C THR A 142 6.74 -2.78 -11.08
N PRO A 143 6.26 -3.48 -10.04
CA PRO A 143 4.83 -3.80 -9.91
C PRO A 143 3.95 -2.57 -9.80
N ILE A 144 4.42 -1.52 -9.11
CA ILE A 144 3.67 -0.26 -8.96
C ILE A 144 3.53 0.41 -10.32
N LEU A 145 4.61 0.48 -11.11
CA LEU A 145 4.60 1.06 -12.47
C LEU A 145 3.68 0.29 -13.42
N LEU A 146 3.63 -1.04 -13.30
CA LEU A 146 2.77 -1.87 -14.14
C LEU A 146 1.29 -1.70 -13.81
N VAL A 147 0.96 -1.48 -12.54
CA VAL A 147 -0.42 -1.33 -12.06
C VAL A 147 -0.94 0.09 -12.28
N TYR A 148 -0.06 1.11 -12.25
CA TYR A 148 -0.44 2.52 -12.37
C TYR A 148 -1.31 2.85 -13.59
N PRO A 149 -1.04 2.40 -14.84
CA PRO A 149 -1.84 2.73 -16.00
C PRO A 149 -3.29 2.25 -15.91
N PHE A 150 -3.53 1.12 -15.22
CA PHE A 150 -4.90 0.59 -15.04
C PHE A 150 -5.75 1.50 -14.17
N PHE A 151 -5.14 2.17 -13.21
CA PHE A 151 -5.83 3.02 -12.27
C PHE A 151 -5.88 4.49 -12.70
N GLN A 152 -4.97 4.94 -13.55
CA GLN A 152 -4.92 6.32 -14.06
C GLN A 152 -6.26 6.76 -14.63
N ARG A 153 -7.00 5.88 -15.33
CA ARG A 153 -8.33 6.16 -15.89
C ARG A 153 -9.37 6.54 -14.84
N PHE A 154 -9.22 6.12 -13.60
CA PHE A 154 -10.15 6.45 -12.52
C PHE A 154 -9.82 7.81 -11.90
N PHE A 155 -8.54 8.18 -11.82
CA PHE A 155 -8.11 9.47 -11.31
C PHE A 155 -8.55 10.63 -12.20
N VAL A 156 -8.38 10.49 -13.52
CA VAL A 156 -8.75 11.55 -14.48
C VAL A 156 -10.24 11.88 -14.41
N LYS A 157 -11.10 10.88 -14.19
CA LYS A 157 -12.55 11.11 -14.07
C LYS A 157 -12.98 11.72 -12.73
N GLY A 158 -12.25 11.43 -11.63
CA GLY A 158 -12.60 11.93 -10.29
C GLY A 158 -12.23 13.40 -10.06
N ILE A 159 -11.12 13.85 -10.63
CA ILE A 159 -10.62 15.23 -10.43
C ILE A 159 -11.49 16.25 -11.19
N MET A 160 -12.06 15.87 -12.34
CA MET A 160 -12.88 16.77 -13.15
C MET A 160 -14.23 17.16 -12.50
N ILE A 161 -14.77 16.32 -11.62
CA ILE A 161 -16.04 16.59 -10.93
C ILE A 161 -15.85 17.64 -9.82
N GLY A 162 -14.66 17.75 -9.23
CA GLY A 162 -14.32 18.76 -8.22
C GLY A 162 -13.91 20.12 -8.76
N ALA A 163 -13.51 20.20 -10.04
CA ALA A 163 -12.98 21.42 -10.66
C ALA A 163 -14.06 22.33 -11.30
N VAL A 164 -15.30 21.88 -11.38
CA VAL A 164 -16.42 22.62 -12.04
C VAL A 164 -17.27 23.41 -11.01
N LYS A 165 -16.77 23.67 -9.82
CA LYS A 165 -17.35 24.66 -8.89
C LYS A 165 -16.48 25.94 -8.93
N GLY A 166 -16.57 26.66 -10.01
CA GLY A 166 -16.15 28.04 -10.15
C GLY A 166 -17.28 28.79 -10.81
#